data_0ad3961f80856b7fa9b2dbf240e43879
#
_entry.id   0ad3961f80856b7fa9b2dbf240e43879
#
_cell.length_a   1.000
_cell.length_b   1.000
_cell.length_c   1.000
_cell.angle_alpha   90.00
_cell.angle_beta   90.00
_cell.angle_gamma   90.00
#
_symmetry.space_group_name_H-M   'P 1'
#
loop_
_entity.id
_entity.type
_entity.pdbx_description
1 polymer ?
#
loop_
_entity_poly.entity_id
_entity_poly.type
_entity_poly.pdbx_seq_one_letter_code
_entity_poly.pdbx_strand_id
1 'polypeptide(L)'
;MGRITFILGGARSGKSSFAQNLATRLFAGSAGGVTYLATATAEDEEMKLRIARHRDNRPAEWKTIEEPRHVAGALSGVNSAVVIVDCLTLLVTNIMLEQGADQQDGSPDLEKLEQMVMREIDDILVQCRRMRGKALLISNEVGMAVVPPTPLGRTFRDIAGRVNQRVAGEAEEVFFLLAGLAQKLK
;
A
#
# COMPACT_ATOMS: atom_id res chain seq x y z
N MET A 1 -1.41 -21.25 -2.68
CA MET A 1 -0.42 -20.16 -2.61
C MET A 1 -1.13 -18.88 -3.02
N GLY A 2 -1.08 -17.84 -2.18
CA GLY A 2 -1.78 -16.57 -2.43
C GLY A 2 -1.27 -15.89 -3.70
N ARG A 3 -2.18 -15.21 -4.41
CA ARG A 3 -1.85 -14.45 -5.62
C ARG A 3 -1.83 -12.97 -5.29
N ILE A 4 -0.83 -12.26 -5.80
CA ILE A 4 -0.64 -10.84 -5.59
C ILE A 4 -0.98 -10.09 -6.88
N THR A 5 -1.88 -9.11 -6.77
CA THR A 5 -2.13 -8.12 -7.81
C THR A 5 -1.62 -6.77 -7.30
N PHE A 6 -0.74 -6.14 -8.04
CA PHE A 6 -0.18 -4.84 -7.72
C PHE A 6 -0.88 -3.73 -8.52
N ILE A 7 -1.33 -2.68 -7.84
CA ILE A 7 -2.10 -1.58 -8.41
C ILE A 7 -1.34 -0.27 -8.17
N LEU A 8 -0.78 0.27 -9.24
CA LEU A 8 0.12 1.42 -9.23
C LEU A 8 -0.50 2.59 -9.98
N GLY A 9 -0.11 3.82 -9.66
CA GLY A 9 -0.52 5.04 -10.39
C GLY A 9 -0.39 6.29 -9.53
N GLY A 10 -0.55 7.46 -10.13
CA GLY A 10 -0.43 8.75 -9.47
C GLY A 10 -1.51 9.01 -8.41
N ALA A 11 -1.36 10.10 -7.65
CA ALA A 11 -2.40 10.55 -6.73
C ALA A 11 -3.73 10.78 -7.48
N ARG A 12 -4.86 10.40 -6.87
CA ARG A 12 -6.21 10.56 -7.43
C ARG A 12 -6.43 9.88 -8.80
N SER A 13 -5.61 8.89 -9.17
CA SER A 13 -5.75 8.15 -10.44
C SER A 13 -6.86 7.09 -10.45
N GLY A 14 -7.56 6.86 -9.32
CA GLY A 14 -8.64 5.87 -9.21
C GLY A 14 -8.21 4.50 -8.66
N LYS A 15 -6.97 4.34 -8.15
CA LYS A 15 -6.45 3.05 -7.63
C LYS A 15 -7.34 2.38 -6.60
N SER A 16 -7.73 3.12 -5.54
CA SER A 16 -8.55 2.55 -4.46
C SER A 16 -9.91 2.09 -4.97
N SER A 17 -10.57 2.88 -5.83
CA SER A 17 -11.84 2.49 -6.46
C SER A 17 -11.68 1.27 -7.37
N PHE A 18 -10.61 1.20 -8.14
CA PHE A 18 -10.31 0.03 -8.98
C PHE A 18 -10.09 -1.22 -8.11
N ALA A 19 -9.31 -1.12 -7.04
CA ALA A 19 -9.06 -2.21 -6.11
C ALA A 19 -10.34 -2.70 -5.43
N GLN A 20 -11.20 -1.78 -4.98
CA GLN A 20 -12.50 -2.12 -4.38
C GLN A 20 -13.41 -2.85 -5.37
N ASN A 21 -13.54 -2.34 -6.60
CA ASN A 21 -14.32 -2.98 -7.65
C ASN A 21 -13.76 -4.37 -8.03
N LEU A 22 -12.43 -4.51 -8.06
CA LEU A 22 -11.79 -5.78 -8.31
C LEU A 22 -12.03 -6.75 -7.15
N ALA A 23 -11.89 -6.32 -5.89
CA ALA A 23 -12.15 -7.13 -4.71
C ALA A 23 -13.59 -7.62 -4.67
N THR A 24 -14.57 -6.75 -4.94
CA THR A 24 -16.00 -7.12 -5.01
C THR A 24 -16.24 -8.23 -6.05
N ARG A 25 -15.63 -8.12 -7.23
CA ARG A 25 -15.75 -9.15 -8.28
C ARG A 25 -15.06 -10.47 -7.90
N LEU A 26 -13.89 -10.38 -7.26
CA LEU A 26 -13.14 -11.56 -6.83
C LEU A 26 -13.80 -12.28 -5.65
N PHE A 27 -14.50 -11.53 -4.80
CA PHE A 27 -15.23 -12.06 -3.65
C PHE A 27 -16.57 -12.68 -4.05
N ALA A 28 -17.20 -12.24 -5.16
CA ALA A 28 -18.49 -12.73 -5.60
C ALA A 28 -18.50 -14.27 -5.68
N GLY A 29 -19.28 -14.91 -4.79
CA GLY A 29 -19.39 -16.36 -4.68
C GLY A 29 -18.28 -17.06 -3.89
N SER A 30 -17.39 -16.34 -3.22
CA SER A 30 -16.33 -16.92 -2.38
C SER A 30 -16.67 -16.84 -0.89
N ALA A 31 -16.41 -17.90 -0.13
CA ALA A 31 -16.41 -17.82 1.33
C ALA A 31 -15.18 -17.05 1.82
N GLY A 32 -15.31 -16.28 2.93
CA GLY A 32 -14.14 -15.68 3.61
C GLY A 32 -14.09 -14.15 3.62
N GLY A 33 -14.94 -13.46 2.86
CA GLY A 33 -15.05 -12.00 2.93
C GLY A 33 -13.86 -11.22 2.35
N VAL A 34 -13.90 -9.90 2.52
CA VAL A 34 -12.83 -8.97 2.13
C VAL A 34 -12.29 -8.27 3.38
N THR A 35 -10.98 -8.19 3.51
CA THR A 35 -10.31 -7.34 4.50
C THR A 35 -9.66 -6.16 3.81
N TYR A 36 -9.95 -4.96 4.28
CA TYR A 36 -9.28 -3.72 3.88
C TYR A 36 -8.32 -3.30 4.96
N LEU A 37 -7.03 -3.32 4.67
CA LEU A 37 -5.98 -2.85 5.56
C LEU A 37 -5.56 -1.46 5.12
N ALA A 38 -5.83 -0.47 5.97
CA ALA A 38 -5.52 0.94 5.76
C ALA A 38 -4.23 1.30 6.49
N THR A 39 -3.30 1.94 5.78
CA THR A 39 -2.03 2.42 6.34
C THR A 39 -2.04 3.92 6.66
N ALA A 40 -3.13 4.61 6.34
CA ALA A 40 -3.25 6.04 6.59
C ALA A 40 -3.37 6.33 8.09
N THR A 41 -2.65 7.37 8.55
CA THR A 41 -2.77 7.97 9.87
C THR A 41 -3.54 9.29 9.79
N ALA A 42 -4.37 9.57 10.80
CA ALA A 42 -5.20 10.78 10.85
C ALA A 42 -4.45 11.91 11.57
N GLU A 43 -3.40 12.45 10.94
CA GLU A 43 -2.54 13.47 11.56
C GLU A 43 -3.15 14.88 11.55
N ASP A 44 -4.01 15.17 10.58
CA ASP A 44 -4.71 16.44 10.47
C ASP A 44 -6.20 16.27 10.11
N GLU A 45 -6.96 17.37 10.16
CA GLU A 45 -8.40 17.35 9.88
C GLU A 45 -8.71 17.01 8.40
N GLU A 46 -7.86 17.40 7.46
CA GLU A 46 -8.04 17.05 6.05
C GLU A 46 -7.90 15.52 5.88
N MET A 47 -6.88 14.93 6.50
CA MET A 47 -6.66 13.48 6.44
C MET A 47 -7.77 12.71 7.16
N LYS A 48 -8.27 13.20 8.30
CA LYS A 48 -9.43 12.60 8.98
C LYS A 48 -10.65 12.55 8.07
N LEU A 49 -10.98 13.67 7.42
CA LEU A 49 -12.10 13.73 6.48
C LEU A 49 -11.89 12.81 5.27
N ARG A 50 -10.66 12.69 4.80
CA ARG A 50 -10.31 11.81 3.68
C ARG A 50 -10.47 10.34 4.07
N ILE A 51 -9.97 9.95 5.24
CA ILE A 51 -10.11 8.58 5.77
C ILE A 51 -11.59 8.24 5.96
N ALA A 52 -12.39 9.16 6.54
CA ALA A 52 -13.83 8.97 6.74
C ALA A 52 -14.54 8.71 5.40
N ARG A 53 -14.32 9.56 4.38
CA ARG A 53 -14.89 9.37 3.04
C ARG A 53 -14.48 8.05 2.40
N HIS A 54 -13.22 7.63 2.56
CA HIS A 54 -12.75 6.33 2.07
C HIS A 54 -13.40 5.16 2.81
N ARG A 55 -13.70 5.33 4.10
CA ARG A 55 -14.40 4.33 4.92
C ARG A 55 -15.88 4.22 4.51
N ASP A 56 -16.56 5.35 4.34
CA ASP A 56 -17.98 5.41 3.95
C ASP A 56 -18.25 4.79 2.58
N ASN A 57 -17.27 4.81 1.68
CA ASN A 57 -17.36 4.22 0.35
C ASN A 57 -17.09 2.70 0.32
N ARG A 58 -16.79 2.06 1.47
CA ARG A 58 -16.56 0.62 1.53
C ARG A 58 -17.86 -0.12 1.83
N PRO A 59 -18.07 -1.30 1.25
CA PRO A 59 -19.16 -2.16 1.67
C PRO A 59 -19.10 -2.43 3.18
N ALA A 60 -20.25 -2.33 3.86
CA ALA A 60 -20.34 -2.45 5.32
C ALA A 60 -19.91 -3.83 5.85
N GLU A 61 -20.00 -4.86 5.01
CA GLU A 61 -19.60 -6.23 5.33
C GLU A 61 -18.09 -6.47 5.27
N TRP A 62 -17.30 -5.49 4.80
CA TRP A 62 -15.86 -5.63 4.74
C TRP A 62 -15.22 -5.36 6.10
N LYS A 63 -14.29 -6.23 6.48
CA LYS A 63 -13.48 -6.00 7.67
C LYS A 63 -12.45 -4.90 7.37
N THR A 64 -12.37 -3.88 8.23
CA THR A 64 -11.30 -2.87 8.17
C THR A 64 -10.29 -3.12 9.29
N ILE A 65 -9.00 -3.07 8.94
CA ILE A 65 -7.86 -3.05 9.85
C ILE A 65 -7.11 -1.75 9.59
N GLU A 66 -6.84 -0.99 10.62
CA GLU A 66 -5.99 0.20 10.55
C GLU A 66 -4.63 -0.16 11.15
N GLU A 67 -3.61 -0.25 10.30
CA GLU A 67 -2.25 -0.58 10.71
C GLU A 67 -1.25 0.22 9.86
N PRO A 68 -0.67 1.29 10.42
CA PRO A 68 0.18 2.20 9.66
C PRO A 68 1.61 1.70 9.42
N ARG A 69 2.14 0.73 10.20
CA ARG A 69 3.57 0.40 10.21
C ARG A 69 3.91 -1.08 10.18
N HIS A 70 3.14 -1.92 10.88
CA HIS A 70 3.42 -3.36 11.03
C HIS A 70 2.41 -4.19 10.24
N VAL A 71 2.29 -3.88 8.95
CA VAL A 71 1.30 -4.47 8.04
C VAL A 71 1.48 -5.98 7.91
N ALA A 72 2.73 -6.47 7.87
CA ALA A 72 3.03 -7.89 7.82
C ALA A 72 2.47 -8.63 9.04
N GLY A 73 2.63 -8.04 10.24
CA GLY A 73 2.07 -8.57 11.48
C GLY A 73 0.55 -8.63 11.45
N ALA A 74 -0.10 -7.57 10.98
CA ALA A 74 -1.55 -7.50 10.84
C ALA A 74 -2.09 -8.52 9.82
N LEU A 75 -1.35 -8.80 8.75
CA LEU A 75 -1.71 -9.79 7.73
C LEU A 75 -1.62 -11.23 8.24
N SER A 76 -0.76 -11.51 9.22
CA SER A 76 -0.51 -12.88 9.71
C SER A 76 -1.75 -13.59 10.26
N GLY A 77 -2.74 -12.83 10.76
CA GLY A 77 -4.01 -13.35 11.30
C GLY A 77 -5.20 -13.26 10.32
N VAL A 78 -4.99 -12.78 9.09
CA VAL A 78 -6.08 -12.56 8.15
C VAL A 78 -6.40 -13.82 7.37
N ASN A 79 -7.67 -14.26 7.44
CA ASN A 79 -8.18 -15.41 6.70
C ASN A 79 -9.35 -14.98 5.78
N SER A 80 -9.10 -14.01 4.92
CA SER A 80 -10.09 -13.48 3.97
C SER A 80 -9.83 -13.99 2.55
N ALA A 81 -10.89 -14.07 1.74
CA ALA A 81 -10.77 -14.42 0.33
C ALA A 81 -9.98 -13.37 -0.46
N VAL A 82 -10.14 -12.10 -0.07
CA VAL A 82 -9.40 -10.98 -0.66
C VAL A 82 -8.91 -10.05 0.45
N VAL A 83 -7.68 -9.57 0.32
CA VAL A 83 -7.12 -8.51 1.16
C VAL A 83 -6.70 -7.35 0.28
N ILE A 84 -7.03 -6.13 0.67
CA ILE A 84 -6.54 -4.89 0.07
C ILE A 84 -5.60 -4.23 1.07
N VAL A 85 -4.41 -3.84 0.64
CA VAL A 85 -3.49 -2.97 1.41
C VAL A 85 -3.43 -1.60 0.72
N ASP A 86 -3.93 -0.57 1.36
CA ASP A 86 -4.00 0.81 0.84
C ASP A 86 -3.38 1.80 1.84
N CYS A 87 -2.15 2.26 1.61
CA CYS A 87 -1.25 1.98 0.52
C CYS A 87 0.21 1.81 1.00
N LEU A 88 1.04 1.16 0.21
CA LEU A 88 2.45 0.96 0.52
C LEU A 88 3.23 2.28 0.60
N THR A 89 2.82 3.29 -0.15
CA THR A 89 3.47 4.62 -0.11
C THR A 89 3.33 5.29 1.25
N LEU A 90 2.13 5.22 1.87
CA LEU A 90 1.93 5.75 3.22
C LEU A 90 2.66 4.90 4.27
N LEU A 91 2.70 3.57 4.10
CA LEU A 91 3.52 2.70 4.94
C LEU A 91 5.00 3.13 4.93
N VAL A 92 5.57 3.38 3.74
CA VAL A 92 6.94 3.90 3.62
C VAL A 92 7.10 5.22 4.38
N THR A 93 6.17 6.17 4.18
CA THR A 93 6.18 7.44 4.90
C THR A 93 6.16 7.24 6.41
N ASN A 94 5.25 6.40 6.92
CA ASN A 94 5.08 6.18 8.36
C ASN A 94 6.32 5.57 9.00
N ILE A 95 6.98 4.61 8.33
CA ILE A 95 8.23 4.02 8.80
C ILE A 95 9.35 5.07 8.81
N MET A 96 9.45 5.87 7.75
CA MET A 96 10.47 6.93 7.66
C MET A 96 10.32 7.97 8.77
N LEU A 97 9.10 8.44 9.04
CA LEU A 97 8.82 9.44 10.08
C LEU A 97 9.06 8.87 11.48
N GLU A 98 8.70 7.63 11.75
CA GLU A 98 9.00 6.96 13.02
C GLU A 98 10.50 6.90 13.33
N GLN A 99 11.33 6.79 12.31
CA GLN A 99 12.78 6.81 12.44
C GLN A 99 13.39 8.22 12.46
N GLY A 100 12.54 9.26 12.59
CA GLY A 100 12.99 10.65 12.70
C GLY A 100 13.56 11.23 11.38
N ALA A 101 13.10 10.73 10.25
CA ALA A 101 13.61 11.18 8.94
C ALA A 101 13.29 12.67 8.65
N ASP A 102 12.38 13.28 9.39
CA ASP A 102 12.01 14.71 9.33
C ASP A 102 12.73 15.60 10.35
N GLN A 103 13.52 15.01 11.28
CA GLN A 103 14.23 15.76 12.31
C GLN A 103 15.49 16.41 11.77
N GLN A 104 15.71 17.69 12.15
CA GLN A 104 16.84 18.49 11.64
C GLN A 104 18.20 18.11 12.28
N ASP A 105 18.20 17.52 13.47
CA ASP A 105 19.41 17.31 14.29
C ASP A 105 20.02 15.90 14.20
N GLY A 106 19.57 15.09 13.28
CA GLY A 106 20.15 13.75 13.07
C GLY A 106 19.57 13.13 11.82
N SER A 107 20.24 13.30 10.69
CA SER A 107 19.86 12.58 9.48
C SER A 107 19.90 11.08 9.78
N PRO A 108 18.77 10.34 9.65
CA PRO A 108 18.80 8.92 9.85
C PRO A 108 19.77 8.27 8.85
N ASP A 109 20.38 7.18 9.26
CA ASP A 109 21.14 6.34 8.36
C ASP A 109 20.23 5.85 7.24
N LEU A 110 20.36 6.44 6.05
CA LEU A 110 19.48 6.21 4.91
C LEU A 110 19.52 4.75 4.45
N GLU A 111 20.68 4.09 4.58
CA GLU A 111 20.83 2.69 4.23
C GLU A 111 20.04 1.80 5.22
N LYS A 112 20.18 2.09 6.51
CA LYS A 112 19.42 1.39 7.55
C LYS A 112 17.91 1.60 7.40
N LEU A 113 17.48 2.83 7.11
CA LEU A 113 16.09 3.18 6.87
C LEU A 113 15.51 2.39 5.70
N GLU A 114 16.21 2.36 4.58
CA GLU A 114 15.82 1.58 3.42
C GLU A 114 15.72 0.07 3.74
N GLN A 115 16.71 -0.47 4.47
CA GLN A 115 16.68 -1.88 4.88
C GLN A 115 15.47 -2.19 5.76
N MET A 116 15.05 -1.28 6.66
CA MET A 116 13.86 -1.48 7.48
C MET A 116 12.59 -1.50 6.64
N VAL A 117 12.44 -0.55 5.72
CA VAL A 117 11.30 -0.52 4.81
C VAL A 117 11.24 -1.78 3.96
N MET A 118 12.38 -2.17 3.36
CA MET A 118 12.42 -3.34 2.48
C MET A 118 12.12 -4.65 3.23
N ARG A 119 12.55 -4.79 4.49
CA ARG A 119 12.18 -5.95 5.33
C ARG A 119 10.67 -6.02 5.54
N GLU A 120 10.01 -4.93 5.92
CA GLU A 120 8.55 -4.91 6.09
C GLU A 120 7.84 -5.29 4.79
N ILE A 121 8.31 -4.79 3.63
CA ILE A 121 7.76 -5.14 2.32
C ILE A 121 7.95 -6.63 2.01
N ASP A 122 9.14 -7.19 2.26
CA ASP A 122 9.41 -8.61 2.04
C ASP A 122 8.54 -9.50 2.96
N ASP A 123 8.36 -9.10 4.21
CA ASP A 123 7.48 -9.80 5.16
C ASP A 123 6.01 -9.72 4.72
N ILE A 124 5.53 -8.58 4.20
CA ILE A 124 4.20 -8.45 3.60
C ILE A 124 4.05 -9.42 2.42
N LEU A 125 5.01 -9.46 1.52
CA LEU A 125 4.97 -10.37 0.36
C LEU A 125 4.93 -11.85 0.80
N VAL A 126 5.71 -12.21 1.83
CA VAL A 126 5.67 -13.56 2.43
C VAL A 126 4.29 -13.87 3.00
N GLN A 127 3.67 -12.95 3.75
CA GLN A 127 2.33 -13.16 4.29
C GLN A 127 1.29 -13.28 3.15
N CYS A 128 1.35 -12.42 2.14
CA CYS A 128 0.47 -12.52 0.97
C CYS A 128 0.59 -13.88 0.25
N ARG A 129 1.79 -14.44 0.15
CA ARG A 129 2.02 -15.77 -0.44
C ARG A 129 1.49 -16.92 0.42
N ARG A 130 1.51 -16.77 1.75
CA ARG A 130 0.98 -17.77 2.70
C ARG A 130 -0.55 -17.81 2.73
N MET A 131 -1.21 -16.73 2.37
CA MET A 131 -2.67 -16.66 2.33
C MET A 131 -3.25 -17.65 1.33
N ARG A 132 -4.49 -18.09 1.58
CA ARG A 132 -5.29 -18.84 0.59
C ARG A 132 -6.00 -17.94 -0.42
N GLY A 133 -6.18 -16.67 -0.06
CA GLY A 133 -6.87 -15.64 -0.82
C GLY A 133 -5.99 -14.87 -1.81
N LYS A 134 -6.52 -13.77 -2.29
CA LYS A 134 -5.81 -12.83 -3.18
C LYS A 134 -5.44 -11.55 -2.42
N ALA A 135 -4.24 -11.05 -2.64
CA ALA A 135 -3.77 -9.78 -2.10
C ALA A 135 -3.76 -8.72 -3.20
N LEU A 136 -4.41 -7.59 -2.96
CA LEU A 136 -4.39 -6.39 -3.81
C LEU A 136 -3.54 -5.35 -3.08
N LEU A 137 -2.32 -5.12 -3.56
CA LEU A 137 -1.39 -4.15 -2.99
C LEU A 137 -1.45 -2.85 -3.79
N ILE A 138 -1.73 -1.74 -3.13
CA ILE A 138 -1.85 -0.41 -3.76
C ILE A 138 -0.61 0.42 -3.43
N SER A 139 -0.05 1.10 -4.42
CA SER A 139 1.02 2.07 -4.21
C SER A 139 0.88 3.28 -5.14
N ASN A 140 1.50 4.41 -4.75
CA ASN A 140 1.61 5.55 -5.64
C ASN A 140 2.89 5.47 -6.46
N GLU A 141 2.77 5.89 -7.74
CA GLU A 141 3.92 6.23 -8.55
C GLU A 141 4.29 7.69 -8.30
N VAL A 142 5.49 7.90 -7.77
CA VAL A 142 6.00 9.23 -7.38
C VAL A 142 7.26 9.64 -8.14
N GLY A 143 7.81 8.73 -8.96
CA GLY A 143 9.05 8.93 -9.71
C GLY A 143 8.88 9.71 -11.02
N MET A 144 7.67 9.81 -11.55
CA MET A 144 7.37 10.51 -12.81
C MET A 144 7.23 12.04 -12.63
N ALA A 145 7.56 12.58 -11.46
CA ALA A 145 7.48 14.00 -11.15
C ALA A 145 8.87 14.68 -11.20
N VAL A 146 8.87 16.01 -11.07
CA VAL A 146 10.11 16.79 -10.90
C VAL A 146 10.87 16.29 -9.67
N VAL A 147 12.20 16.33 -9.76
CA VAL A 147 13.07 15.93 -8.63
C VAL A 147 12.74 16.77 -7.39
N PRO A 148 12.41 16.14 -6.25
CA PRO A 148 12.09 16.87 -5.03
C PRO A 148 13.23 17.77 -4.57
N PRO A 149 12.96 19.00 -4.11
CA PRO A 149 14.00 19.93 -3.67
C PRO A 149 14.66 19.52 -2.37
N THR A 150 13.93 18.81 -1.49
CA THR A 150 14.43 18.39 -0.17
C THR A 150 15.13 17.02 -0.23
N PRO A 151 16.16 16.78 0.60
CA PRO A 151 16.77 15.47 0.74
C PRO A 151 15.78 14.39 1.11
N LEU A 152 14.90 14.67 2.09
CA LEU A 152 13.86 13.75 2.53
C LEU A 152 12.94 13.32 1.37
N GLY A 153 12.48 14.28 0.57
CA GLY A 153 11.63 13.99 -0.59
C GLY A 153 12.34 13.10 -1.63
N ARG A 154 13.64 13.32 -1.85
CA ARG A 154 14.44 12.47 -2.76
C ARG A 154 14.58 11.05 -2.22
N THR A 155 14.94 10.92 -0.93
CA THR A 155 15.06 9.63 -0.25
C THR A 155 13.72 8.87 -0.30
N PHE A 156 12.62 9.52 0.05
CA PHE A 156 11.28 8.92 -0.04
C PHE A 156 10.98 8.42 -1.45
N ARG A 157 11.19 9.26 -2.48
CA ARG A 157 10.95 8.90 -3.87
C ARG A 157 11.76 7.67 -4.28
N ASP A 158 13.03 7.62 -3.90
CA ASP A 158 13.95 6.55 -4.28
C ASP A 158 13.58 5.24 -3.57
N ILE A 159 13.27 5.27 -2.28
CA ILE A 159 12.80 4.10 -1.52
C ILE A 159 11.45 3.62 -2.08
N ALA A 160 10.47 4.51 -2.30
CA ALA A 160 9.17 4.15 -2.86
C ALA A 160 9.32 3.51 -4.25
N GLY A 161 10.24 3.99 -5.08
CA GLY A 161 10.54 3.39 -6.38
C GLY A 161 11.07 1.96 -6.27
N ARG A 162 11.99 1.70 -5.31
CA ARG A 162 12.53 0.34 -5.06
C ARG A 162 11.45 -0.60 -4.51
N VAL A 163 10.61 -0.12 -3.60
CA VAL A 163 9.43 -0.85 -3.11
C VAL A 163 8.51 -1.24 -4.26
N ASN A 164 8.19 -0.28 -5.15
CA ASN A 164 7.34 -0.55 -6.29
C ASN A 164 7.94 -1.61 -7.23
N GLN A 165 9.25 -1.54 -7.51
CA GLN A 165 9.95 -2.55 -8.30
C GLN A 165 9.92 -3.92 -7.63
N ARG A 166 10.18 -3.99 -6.32
CA ARG A 166 10.18 -5.25 -5.56
C ARG A 166 8.81 -5.93 -5.60
N VAL A 167 7.75 -5.15 -5.35
CA VAL A 167 6.38 -5.67 -5.36
C VAL A 167 5.94 -6.08 -6.77
N ALA A 168 6.24 -5.28 -7.80
CA ALA A 168 5.92 -5.61 -9.18
C ALA A 168 6.62 -6.90 -9.66
N GLY A 169 7.86 -7.13 -9.20
CA GLY A 169 8.61 -8.36 -9.49
C GLY A 169 7.88 -9.60 -8.98
N GLU A 170 7.35 -9.55 -7.76
CA GLU A 170 6.65 -10.65 -7.10
C GLU A 170 5.17 -10.81 -7.50
N ALA A 171 4.53 -9.76 -8.01
CA ALA A 171 3.11 -9.81 -8.38
C ALA A 171 2.85 -10.67 -9.62
N GLU A 172 1.73 -11.39 -9.67
CA GLU A 172 1.26 -12.08 -10.87
C GLU A 172 0.61 -11.13 -11.87
N GLU A 173 0.02 -10.06 -11.37
CA GLU A 173 -0.63 -9.04 -12.19
C GLU A 173 -0.23 -7.66 -11.70
N VAL A 174 0.08 -6.76 -12.64
CA VAL A 174 0.41 -5.37 -12.35
C VAL A 174 -0.48 -4.48 -13.20
N PHE A 175 -1.20 -3.56 -12.56
CA PHE A 175 -2.02 -2.55 -13.22
C PHE A 175 -1.46 -1.15 -12.94
N PHE A 176 -1.40 -0.35 -13.99
CA PHE A 176 -1.11 1.08 -13.88
C PHE A 176 -2.38 1.89 -14.13
N LEU A 177 -2.73 2.77 -13.20
CA LEU A 177 -3.92 3.61 -13.30
C LEU A 177 -3.58 5.04 -13.66
N LEU A 178 -4.20 5.50 -14.74
CA LEU A 178 -4.13 6.87 -15.23
C LEU A 178 -5.55 7.36 -15.52
N ALA A 179 -5.96 8.49 -14.90
CA ALA A 179 -7.26 9.13 -15.14
C ALA A 179 -8.48 8.16 -15.00
N GLY A 180 -8.43 7.24 -14.03
CA GLY A 180 -9.48 6.23 -13.81
C GLY A 180 -9.41 5.00 -14.71
N LEU A 181 -8.52 4.98 -15.69
CA LEU A 181 -8.33 3.87 -16.61
C LEU A 181 -7.20 2.96 -16.12
N ALA A 182 -7.44 1.65 -16.11
CA ALA A 182 -6.45 0.65 -15.73
C ALA A 182 -5.80 0.03 -16.95
N GLN A 183 -4.49 0.17 -17.06
CA GLN A 183 -3.68 -0.54 -18.04
C GLN A 183 -2.98 -1.70 -17.37
N LYS A 184 -3.13 -2.91 -17.89
CA LYS A 184 -2.39 -4.09 -17.43
C LYS A 184 -0.97 -4.04 -18.01
N LEU A 185 0.03 -4.12 -17.13
CA LEU A 185 1.46 -4.14 -17.46
C LEU A 185 2.04 -5.55 -17.40
N LYS A 186 1.48 -6.40 -16.51
CA LYS A 186 1.92 -7.78 -16.32
C LYS A 186 0.72 -8.70 -16.11
#